data_2bfda14802df0c2dc98571653f590896
#
_entry.id   2bfda14802df0c2dc98571653f590896
#
_cell.length_a   1.000
_cell.length_b   1.000
_cell.length_c   1.000
_cell.angle_alpha   90.00
_cell.angle_beta   90.00
_cell.angle_gamma   90.00
#
_symmetry.space_group_name_H-M   'P 1'
#
loop_
_entity.id
_entity.type
_entity.pdbx_description
1 polymer ?
#
loop_
_entity_poly.entity_id
_entity_poly.type
_entity_poly.pdbx_seq_one_letter_code
_entity_poly.pdbx_strand_id
1 'polypeptide(L)'
;MRETVFPLAFRHGLVLLVGLLLAGCERPPKEPVQGGYRGTGMEQIYNPRIIESQAALNAEPKIARAARLRKDAPTAGETYENIKVLGDLSIAEFGRTMTAITAWVAPQAGCTYCHEEGNLASDGKYTKVVARRMFQMVQHMNATWNKHVGNVGVTCYTCHRGHSVPQNVWYKPATPRNEGAMTGQKDGQNAPGPLTGLAALPNDPFSDYLLGGNNIRVQGKTALREAELDAPRQGVKNTEHTYAFMMHISKALGVNCTFCHNSRSFQNWEQSTPQRLTAWHGIRLARDLNQHFLTADPLLTIFPANRRGPLGDVAKVNCATCHQGAYKPLYGSHLASYYPAVWPKELRPEIPPGPPPEPQTYPAVRAPRTQ
;
A
#
# COMPACT_ATOMS: atom_id res chain seq x y z
N MET A 1 -25.88 57.77 37.36
CA MET A 1 -25.31 56.72 36.51
C MET A 1 -24.69 55.67 37.44
N ARG A 2 -25.24 54.45 37.48
CA ARG A 2 -24.64 53.33 38.22
C ARG A 2 -23.68 52.59 37.33
N GLU A 3 -22.40 52.70 37.63
CA GLU A 3 -21.41 51.88 36.98
C GLU A 3 -21.54 50.45 37.46
N THR A 4 -21.91 49.55 36.55
CA THR A 4 -21.92 48.11 36.82
C THR A 4 -20.50 47.58 36.77
N VAL A 5 -19.86 47.50 37.95
CA VAL A 5 -18.54 46.85 38.10
C VAL A 5 -18.77 45.36 38.07
N PHE A 6 -18.43 44.72 36.97
CA PHE A 6 -18.40 43.24 36.86
C PHE A 6 -17.40 42.67 37.85
N PRO A 7 -17.76 41.64 38.62
CA PRO A 7 -16.87 41.04 39.61
C PRO A 7 -15.59 40.50 38.95
N LEU A 8 -14.48 40.66 39.64
CA LEU A 8 -13.13 40.33 39.14
C LEU A 8 -13.04 38.89 38.59
N ALA A 9 -13.73 37.94 39.25
CA ALA A 9 -13.86 36.54 38.81
C ALA A 9 -14.47 36.39 37.40
N PHE A 10 -15.44 37.22 37.04
CA PHE A 10 -16.10 37.19 35.73
C PHE A 10 -15.12 37.70 34.61
N ARG A 11 -14.31 38.69 34.94
CA ARG A 11 -13.28 39.20 34.01
C ARG A 11 -12.20 38.18 33.73
N HIS A 12 -11.71 37.45 34.77
CA HIS A 12 -10.74 36.37 34.60
C HIS A 12 -11.31 35.16 33.85
N GLY A 13 -12.57 34.80 34.14
CA GLY A 13 -13.27 33.74 33.39
C GLY A 13 -13.44 34.06 31.92
N LEU A 14 -13.77 35.32 31.59
CA LEU A 14 -13.91 35.74 30.19
C LEU A 14 -12.59 35.76 29.45
N VAL A 15 -11.49 36.19 30.10
CA VAL A 15 -10.13 36.18 29.52
C VAL A 15 -9.66 34.76 29.28
N LEU A 16 -9.92 33.84 30.20
CA LEU A 16 -9.61 32.41 30.04
C LEU A 16 -10.41 31.79 28.89
N LEU A 17 -11.71 32.10 28.80
CA LEU A 17 -12.58 31.60 27.72
C LEU A 17 -12.14 32.11 26.36
N VAL A 18 -11.81 33.39 26.26
CA VAL A 18 -11.27 33.99 25.01
C VAL A 18 -9.90 33.40 24.67
N GLY A 19 -9.04 33.20 25.67
CA GLY A 19 -7.72 32.52 25.49
C GLY A 19 -7.87 31.08 24.97
N LEU A 20 -8.84 30.30 25.50
CA LEU A 20 -9.16 28.95 25.06
C LEU A 20 -9.74 28.94 23.63
N LEU A 21 -10.59 29.91 23.29
CA LEU A 21 -11.15 30.04 21.95
C LEU A 21 -10.09 30.44 20.88
N LEU A 22 -9.08 31.23 21.28
CA LEU A 22 -7.99 31.61 20.40
C LEU A 22 -6.95 30.47 20.23
N ALA A 23 -6.77 29.60 21.24
CA ALA A 23 -5.89 28.45 21.15
C ALA A 23 -6.45 27.31 20.26
N GLY A 24 -7.78 27.29 20.01
CA GLY A 24 -8.43 26.26 19.22
C GLY A 24 -8.30 26.36 17.70
N CYS A 25 -7.74 27.44 17.18
CA CYS A 25 -7.66 27.72 15.75
C CYS A 25 -6.25 27.66 15.17
N GLU A 26 -5.40 26.76 15.67
CA GLU A 26 -4.10 26.60 15.05
C GLU A 26 -4.25 26.01 13.65
N ARG A 27 -3.97 26.81 12.65
CA ARG A 27 -3.99 26.38 11.24
C ARG A 27 -2.92 25.31 11.03
N PRO A 28 -3.25 24.13 10.49
CA PRO A 28 -2.24 23.12 10.20
C PRO A 28 -1.11 23.70 9.34
N PRO A 29 0.14 23.41 9.64
CA PRO A 29 1.24 23.84 8.80
C PRO A 29 1.08 23.25 7.40
N LYS A 30 1.36 24.04 6.37
CA LYS A 30 1.24 23.64 4.97
C LYS A 30 2.59 23.79 4.29
N GLU A 31 2.97 22.77 3.55
CA GLU A 31 4.12 22.82 2.65
C GLU A 31 3.64 22.65 1.20
N PRO A 32 3.46 23.75 0.46
CA PRO A 32 3.11 23.69 -0.95
C PRO A 32 4.34 23.40 -1.80
N VAL A 33 4.20 22.45 -2.71
CA VAL A 33 5.23 22.09 -3.70
C VAL A 33 4.63 22.19 -5.09
N GLN A 34 5.16 23.08 -5.92
CA GLN A 34 4.74 23.24 -7.30
C GLN A 34 5.32 22.10 -8.15
N GLY A 35 4.45 21.26 -8.71
CA GLY A 35 4.82 20.10 -9.52
C GLY A 35 4.88 20.34 -11.03
N GLY A 36 4.73 21.57 -11.49
CA GLY A 36 4.74 21.96 -12.90
C GLY A 36 4.80 23.48 -13.05
N TYR A 37 4.39 23.99 -14.20
CA TYR A 37 4.32 25.43 -14.41
C TYR A 37 3.33 26.10 -13.45
N ARG A 38 3.68 27.27 -12.91
CA ARG A 38 2.77 28.04 -12.05
C ARG A 38 1.45 28.31 -12.76
N GLY A 39 0.34 28.22 -12.02
CA GLY A 39 -1.01 28.45 -12.54
C GLY A 39 -1.59 27.27 -13.35
N THR A 40 -0.92 26.13 -13.42
CA THR A 40 -1.42 24.93 -14.12
C THR A 40 -2.23 23.99 -13.22
N GLY A 41 -2.46 24.35 -11.95
CA GLY A 41 -3.20 23.51 -11.01
C GLY A 41 -2.49 22.20 -10.62
N MET A 42 -1.15 22.26 -10.56
CA MET A 42 -0.29 21.12 -10.22
C MET A 42 0.48 21.34 -8.92
N GLU A 43 -0.10 22.08 -7.99
CA GLU A 43 0.47 22.30 -6.68
C GLU A 43 0.10 21.13 -5.74
N GLN A 44 1.11 20.51 -5.16
CA GLN A 44 0.97 19.50 -4.12
C GLN A 44 1.07 20.19 -2.76
N ILE A 45 0.05 19.97 -1.91
CA ILE A 45 0.03 20.53 -0.55
C ILE A 45 0.23 19.38 0.43
N TYR A 46 1.28 19.46 1.23
CA TYR A 46 1.58 18.51 2.30
C TYR A 46 1.17 19.06 3.66
N ASN A 47 0.79 18.18 4.55
CA ASN A 47 0.68 18.44 5.98
C ASN A 47 1.82 17.71 6.71
N PRO A 48 2.85 18.44 7.19
CA PRO A 48 4.00 17.85 7.87
C PRO A 48 3.63 16.96 9.05
N ARG A 49 2.59 17.30 9.82
CA ARG A 49 2.13 16.48 10.95
C ARG A 49 1.62 15.11 10.52
N ILE A 50 0.92 15.03 9.38
CA ILE A 50 0.46 13.74 8.83
C ILE A 50 1.65 12.92 8.36
N ILE A 51 2.60 13.54 7.66
CA ILE A 51 3.80 12.85 7.19
C ILE A 51 4.61 12.33 8.37
N GLU A 52 4.82 13.14 9.40
CA GLU A 52 5.53 12.76 10.61
C GLU A 52 4.84 11.59 11.35
N SER A 53 3.51 11.62 11.46
CA SER A 53 2.75 10.53 12.07
C SER A 53 2.89 9.18 11.33
N GLN A 54 3.23 9.23 10.05
CA GLN A 54 3.42 8.05 9.20
C GLN A 54 4.89 7.61 9.10
N ALA A 55 5.82 8.39 9.66
CA ALA A 55 7.25 8.11 9.58
C ALA A 55 7.62 6.74 10.17
N ALA A 56 7.04 6.39 11.32
CA ALA A 56 7.27 5.10 11.97
C ALA A 56 6.78 3.91 11.11
N LEU A 57 5.66 4.08 10.39
CA LEU A 57 5.13 3.04 9.49
C LEU A 57 6.05 2.80 8.29
N ASN A 58 6.84 3.79 7.89
CA ASN A 58 7.72 3.73 6.73
C ASN A 58 9.20 3.61 7.11
N ALA A 59 9.51 3.35 8.39
CA ALA A 59 10.86 3.09 8.83
C ALA A 59 11.41 1.77 8.24
N GLU A 60 12.67 1.80 7.82
CA GLU A 60 13.36 0.59 7.37
C GLU A 60 13.64 -0.36 8.54
N PRO A 61 13.57 -1.68 8.32
CA PRO A 61 14.07 -2.64 9.29
C PRO A 61 15.60 -2.64 9.28
N LYS A 62 16.21 -3.07 10.36
CA LYS A 62 17.66 -3.30 10.37
C LYS A 62 18.03 -4.36 9.33
N ILE A 63 19.00 -4.03 8.49
CA ILE A 63 19.52 -4.93 7.48
C ILE A 63 20.63 -5.78 8.11
N ALA A 64 20.45 -7.10 8.09
CA ALA A 64 21.51 -8.01 8.53
C ALA A 64 22.67 -7.97 7.53
N ARG A 65 23.91 -7.94 8.04
CA ARG A 65 25.10 -8.00 7.19
C ARG A 65 25.07 -9.24 6.30
N ALA A 66 25.38 -9.06 5.03
CA ALA A 66 25.50 -10.18 4.09
C ALA A 66 26.63 -11.13 4.53
N ALA A 67 26.39 -12.41 4.41
CA ALA A 67 27.44 -13.39 4.61
C ALA A 67 28.50 -13.29 3.49
N ARG A 68 29.76 -13.51 3.80
CA ARG A 68 30.78 -13.66 2.77
C ARG A 68 30.47 -14.93 1.97
N LEU A 69 30.16 -14.75 0.70
CA LEU A 69 29.93 -15.87 -0.21
C LEU A 69 31.27 -16.58 -0.47
N ARG A 70 31.34 -17.85 -0.18
CA ARG A 70 32.42 -18.73 -0.66
C ARG A 70 31.96 -19.34 -1.97
N LYS A 71 32.80 -19.30 -2.99
CA LYS A 71 32.46 -19.81 -4.34
C LYS A 71 32.00 -21.28 -4.34
N ASP A 72 32.56 -22.07 -3.42
CA ASP A 72 32.31 -23.51 -3.30
C ASP A 72 31.39 -23.85 -2.09
N ALA A 73 30.62 -22.89 -1.61
CA ALA A 73 29.69 -23.16 -0.52
C ALA A 73 28.49 -23.99 -1.02
N PRO A 74 28.12 -25.06 -0.32
CA PRO A 74 26.94 -25.84 -0.70
C PRO A 74 25.68 -24.98 -0.67
N THR A 75 24.76 -25.30 -1.57
CA THR A 75 23.46 -24.61 -1.65
C THR A 75 22.46 -25.17 -0.64
N ALA A 76 21.43 -24.39 -0.40
CA ALA A 76 20.33 -24.82 0.50
C ALA A 76 19.62 -26.06 -0.04
N GLY A 77 19.47 -26.18 -1.36
CA GLY A 77 18.84 -27.34 -2.00
C GLY A 77 19.65 -28.62 -1.91
N GLU A 78 20.99 -28.51 -1.87
CA GLU A 78 21.90 -29.66 -1.67
C GLU A 78 21.97 -30.10 -0.20
N THR A 79 21.67 -29.21 0.74
CA THR A 79 21.90 -29.45 2.17
C THR A 79 20.61 -29.75 2.94
N TYR A 80 19.51 -29.11 2.57
CA TYR A 80 18.26 -29.19 3.32
C TYR A 80 17.17 -29.91 2.51
N GLU A 81 16.31 -30.62 3.21
CA GLU A 81 15.17 -31.32 2.61
C GLU A 81 14.02 -30.35 2.30
N ASN A 82 13.25 -30.68 1.28
CA ASN A 82 12.00 -30.02 0.90
C ASN A 82 12.14 -28.50 0.58
N ILE A 83 13.29 -28.11 0.02
CA ILE A 83 13.51 -26.74 -0.45
C ILE A 83 12.95 -26.60 -1.89
N LYS A 84 11.74 -26.04 -2.01
CA LYS A 84 11.03 -25.87 -3.31
C LYS A 84 11.27 -24.50 -3.95
N VAL A 85 11.67 -23.52 -3.16
CA VAL A 85 12.09 -22.16 -3.57
C VAL A 85 13.38 -21.84 -2.85
N LEU A 86 14.24 -21.00 -3.42
CA LEU A 86 15.50 -20.58 -2.81
C LEU A 86 16.55 -21.70 -2.65
N GLY A 87 16.42 -22.83 -3.33
CA GLY A 87 17.35 -23.94 -3.25
C GLY A 87 18.74 -23.62 -3.78
N ASP A 88 18.86 -22.64 -4.62
CA ASP A 88 20.10 -22.15 -5.24
C ASP A 88 20.87 -21.12 -4.41
N LEU A 89 20.33 -20.69 -3.27
CA LEU A 89 21.04 -19.84 -2.32
C LEU A 89 22.11 -20.64 -1.56
N SER A 90 23.23 -20.01 -1.21
CA SER A 90 24.14 -20.60 -0.24
C SER A 90 23.44 -20.79 1.12
N ILE A 91 23.90 -21.76 1.92
CA ILE A 91 23.35 -22.02 3.26
C ILE A 91 23.31 -20.73 4.11
N ALA A 92 24.38 -19.95 4.03
CA ALA A 92 24.49 -18.71 4.81
C ALA A 92 23.46 -17.66 4.39
N GLU A 93 23.25 -17.47 3.08
CA GLU A 93 22.27 -16.52 2.57
C GLU A 93 20.84 -17.03 2.79
N PHE A 94 20.62 -18.32 2.68
CA PHE A 94 19.33 -18.94 3.02
C PHE A 94 18.98 -18.71 4.51
N GLY A 95 19.93 -18.98 5.43
CA GLY A 95 19.73 -18.74 6.87
C GLY A 95 19.48 -17.26 7.18
N ARG A 96 20.22 -16.36 6.56
CA ARG A 96 20.02 -14.91 6.68
C ARG A 96 18.62 -14.50 6.21
N THR A 97 18.18 -15.07 5.09
CA THR A 97 16.83 -14.84 4.54
C THR A 97 15.74 -15.34 5.49
N MET A 98 15.89 -16.56 6.04
CA MET A 98 14.93 -17.11 7.03
C MET A 98 14.82 -16.22 8.27
N THR A 99 15.94 -15.73 8.79
CA THR A 99 15.96 -14.78 9.91
C THR A 99 15.25 -13.46 9.55
N ALA A 100 15.51 -12.93 8.38
CA ALA A 100 14.91 -11.68 7.93
C ALA A 100 13.40 -11.80 7.76
N ILE A 101 12.91 -12.83 7.08
CA ILE A 101 11.45 -13.00 6.90
C ILE A 101 10.73 -13.28 8.22
N THR A 102 11.37 -13.96 9.16
CA THR A 102 10.82 -14.14 10.51
C THR A 102 10.60 -12.79 11.19
N ALA A 103 11.61 -11.91 11.17
CA ALA A 103 11.50 -10.56 11.72
C ALA A 103 10.47 -9.70 10.98
N TRP A 104 10.32 -9.88 9.68
CA TRP A 104 9.45 -9.06 8.83
C TRP A 104 7.99 -9.50 8.82
N VAL A 105 7.71 -10.77 9.08
CA VAL A 105 6.38 -11.36 8.92
C VAL A 105 5.82 -11.89 10.23
N ALA A 106 6.63 -12.50 11.07
CA ALA A 106 6.15 -13.17 12.28
C ALA A 106 7.12 -13.00 13.48
N PRO A 107 7.49 -11.74 13.84
CA PRO A 107 8.49 -11.50 14.88
C PRO A 107 8.09 -12.06 16.25
N GLN A 108 6.79 -12.15 16.57
CA GLN A 108 6.31 -12.65 17.85
C GLN A 108 6.27 -14.19 17.90
N ALA A 109 5.86 -14.82 16.79
CA ALA A 109 5.72 -16.28 16.73
C ALA A 109 7.02 -17.00 16.31
N GLY A 110 7.99 -16.27 15.78
CA GLY A 110 9.27 -16.81 15.38
C GLY A 110 9.20 -17.84 14.24
N CYS A 111 10.17 -18.74 14.18
CA CYS A 111 10.29 -19.76 13.12
C CYS A 111 9.10 -20.71 13.11
N THR A 112 8.49 -20.97 14.26
CA THR A 112 7.37 -21.90 14.41
C THR A 112 6.07 -21.37 13.80
N TYR A 113 6.01 -20.11 13.36
CA TYR A 113 4.89 -19.64 12.55
C TYR A 113 4.76 -20.39 11.23
N CYS A 114 5.88 -20.71 10.57
CA CYS A 114 5.91 -21.41 9.28
C CYS A 114 6.42 -22.85 9.39
N HIS A 115 7.21 -23.18 10.38
CA HIS A 115 7.83 -24.50 10.52
C HIS A 115 7.28 -25.26 11.72
N GLU A 116 7.19 -26.58 11.60
CA GLU A 116 6.92 -27.46 12.73
C GLU A 116 8.16 -27.60 13.60
N GLU A 117 7.93 -27.60 14.92
CA GLU A 117 9.01 -27.79 15.88
C GLU A 117 9.59 -29.21 15.69
N GLY A 118 10.92 -29.30 15.65
CA GLY A 118 11.61 -30.57 15.41
C GLY A 118 11.62 -31.07 13.96
N ASN A 119 10.77 -30.54 13.07
CA ASN A 119 10.76 -30.91 11.67
C ASN A 119 10.56 -29.72 10.74
N LEU A 120 11.63 -28.99 10.47
CA LEU A 120 11.61 -27.81 9.60
C LEU A 120 11.27 -28.14 8.13
N ALA A 121 11.45 -29.39 7.70
CA ALA A 121 11.15 -29.86 6.36
C ALA A 121 9.66 -30.10 6.11
N SER A 122 8.86 -30.35 7.17
CA SER A 122 7.43 -30.62 7.07
C SER A 122 6.64 -29.50 6.36
N ASP A 123 5.65 -29.86 5.58
CA ASP A 123 4.64 -28.97 4.99
C ASP A 123 3.31 -28.96 5.77
N GLY A 124 3.28 -29.52 6.99
CA GLY A 124 2.06 -29.60 7.81
C GLY A 124 1.46 -28.22 8.16
N LYS A 125 2.29 -27.18 8.22
CA LYS A 125 1.80 -25.80 8.41
C LYS A 125 1.48 -25.12 7.07
N TYR A 126 0.22 -24.76 6.88
CA TYR A 126 -0.20 -24.04 5.66
C TYR A 126 0.57 -22.73 5.45
N THR A 127 0.99 -22.06 6.52
CA THR A 127 1.77 -20.83 6.48
C THR A 127 3.11 -20.98 5.76
N LYS A 128 3.73 -22.18 5.80
CA LYS A 128 4.94 -22.48 5.02
C LYS A 128 4.65 -22.55 3.51
N VAL A 129 3.52 -23.12 3.13
CA VAL A 129 3.07 -23.18 1.73
C VAL A 129 2.75 -21.76 1.23
N VAL A 130 2.07 -20.96 2.06
CA VAL A 130 1.81 -19.54 1.79
C VAL A 130 3.12 -18.78 1.59
N ALA A 131 4.10 -18.96 2.47
CA ALA A 131 5.39 -18.26 2.38
C ALA A 131 6.12 -18.54 1.06
N ARG A 132 6.09 -19.78 0.56
CA ARG A 132 6.66 -20.13 -0.76
C ARG A 132 5.95 -19.36 -1.88
N ARG A 133 4.63 -19.31 -1.84
CA ARG A 133 3.86 -18.54 -2.85
C ARG A 133 4.15 -17.05 -2.76
N MET A 134 4.35 -16.51 -1.56
CA MET A 134 4.74 -15.12 -1.34
C MET A 134 6.14 -14.83 -1.91
N PHE A 135 7.12 -15.72 -1.77
CA PHE A 135 8.42 -15.58 -2.44
C PHE A 135 8.28 -15.51 -3.96
N GLN A 136 7.53 -16.42 -4.56
CA GLN A 136 7.27 -16.41 -6.01
C GLN A 136 6.60 -15.09 -6.43
N MET A 137 5.65 -14.59 -5.65
CA MET A 137 4.96 -13.32 -5.90
C MET A 137 5.95 -12.13 -5.84
N VAL A 138 6.80 -12.07 -4.83
CA VAL A 138 7.80 -10.99 -4.69
C VAL A 138 8.83 -11.03 -5.82
N GLN A 139 9.32 -12.21 -6.17
CA GLN A 139 10.21 -12.40 -7.31
C GLN A 139 9.55 -11.97 -8.63
N HIS A 140 8.29 -12.32 -8.83
CA HIS A 140 7.51 -11.88 -9.99
C HIS A 140 7.36 -10.35 -10.04
N MET A 141 7.07 -9.70 -8.91
CA MET A 141 7.00 -8.22 -8.85
C MET A 141 8.32 -7.59 -9.29
N ASN A 142 9.43 -8.06 -8.74
CA ASN A 142 10.74 -7.51 -9.01
C ASN A 142 11.22 -7.77 -10.45
N ALA A 143 10.77 -8.87 -11.07
CA ALA A 143 11.08 -9.20 -12.46
C ALA A 143 10.21 -8.45 -13.47
N THR A 144 8.90 -8.40 -13.22
CA THR A 144 7.92 -8.04 -14.26
C THR A 144 7.43 -6.61 -14.13
N TRP A 145 7.41 -6.05 -12.90
CA TRP A 145 6.79 -4.78 -12.61
C TRP A 145 7.77 -3.65 -12.33
N ASN A 146 8.97 -3.69 -12.93
CA ASN A 146 10.01 -2.68 -12.76
C ASN A 146 9.54 -1.25 -13.10
N LYS A 147 8.56 -1.07 -14.01
CA LYS A 147 7.97 0.23 -14.33
C LYS A 147 7.18 0.84 -13.16
N HIS A 148 6.88 0.06 -12.13
CA HIS A 148 6.26 0.53 -10.90
C HIS A 148 7.19 0.45 -9.71
N VAL A 149 7.77 -0.73 -9.47
CA VAL A 149 8.63 -0.94 -8.29
C VAL A 149 10.05 -0.36 -8.47
N GLY A 150 10.43 -0.01 -9.68
CA GLY A 150 11.74 0.53 -10.00
C GLY A 150 12.88 -0.45 -9.72
N ASN A 151 14.09 0.06 -9.74
CA ASN A 151 15.30 -0.73 -9.42
C ASN A 151 15.47 -0.99 -7.92
N VAL A 152 14.69 -0.30 -7.08
CA VAL A 152 14.71 -0.53 -5.61
C VAL A 152 14.08 -1.86 -5.24
N GLY A 153 13.15 -2.34 -6.05
CA GLY A 153 12.42 -3.57 -5.82
C GLY A 153 11.56 -3.56 -4.56
N VAL A 154 10.99 -4.71 -4.24
CA VAL A 154 10.17 -4.93 -3.04
C VAL A 154 10.66 -6.15 -2.26
N THR A 155 10.39 -6.16 -0.97
CA THR A 155 10.64 -7.28 -0.07
C THR A 155 9.35 -7.67 0.66
N CYS A 156 9.39 -8.76 1.43
CA CYS A 156 8.28 -9.11 2.31
C CYS A 156 7.95 -7.96 3.28
N TYR A 157 8.97 -7.25 3.79
CA TYR A 157 8.78 -6.12 4.69
C TYR A 157 8.02 -4.97 4.06
N THR A 158 8.13 -4.75 2.76
CA THR A 158 7.41 -3.66 2.06
C THR A 158 5.91 -3.67 2.34
N CYS A 159 5.31 -4.86 2.45
CA CYS A 159 3.89 -5.03 2.76
C CYS A 159 3.64 -5.45 4.20
N HIS A 160 4.42 -6.38 4.76
CA HIS A 160 4.15 -7.02 6.05
C HIS A 160 4.52 -6.17 7.27
N ARG A 161 5.67 -5.51 7.26
CA ARG A 161 6.12 -4.59 8.33
C ARG A 161 5.99 -5.15 9.75
N GLY A 162 6.37 -6.41 9.94
CA GLY A 162 6.26 -7.11 11.22
C GLY A 162 4.92 -7.77 11.49
N HIS A 163 4.00 -7.77 10.54
CA HIS A 163 2.67 -8.38 10.67
C HIS A 163 2.51 -9.61 9.77
N SER A 164 2.00 -10.70 10.31
CA SER A 164 1.78 -11.93 9.54
C SER A 164 0.68 -11.80 8.48
N VAL A 165 -0.26 -10.89 8.70
CA VAL A 165 -1.16 -10.35 7.67
C VAL A 165 -0.78 -8.90 7.48
N PRO A 166 -0.46 -8.47 6.25
CA PRO A 166 -0.19 -7.07 6.00
C PRO A 166 -1.36 -6.20 6.45
N GLN A 167 -1.06 -5.04 6.99
CA GLN A 167 -2.08 -4.04 7.25
C GLN A 167 -2.70 -3.57 5.94
N ASN A 168 -3.93 -3.05 5.99
CA ASN A 168 -4.64 -2.51 4.84
C ASN A 168 -4.89 -3.50 3.69
N VAL A 169 -4.87 -4.81 3.94
CA VAL A 169 -5.48 -5.76 2.99
C VAL A 169 -6.98 -5.52 2.92
N TRP A 170 -7.61 -5.96 1.83
CA TRP A 170 -9.05 -5.83 1.68
C TRP A 170 -9.72 -7.17 1.38
N TYR A 171 -10.98 -7.24 1.78
CA TYR A 171 -11.93 -8.30 1.48
C TYR A 171 -13.12 -7.68 0.79
N LYS A 172 -13.88 -8.46 0.05
CA LYS A 172 -15.16 -7.98 -0.49
C LYS A 172 -16.08 -7.60 0.67
N PRO A 173 -16.56 -6.36 0.73
CA PRO A 173 -17.50 -5.99 1.76
C PRO A 173 -18.83 -6.71 1.56
N ALA A 174 -19.47 -7.13 2.65
CA ALA A 174 -20.87 -7.53 2.61
C ALA A 174 -21.69 -6.28 2.23
N THR A 175 -22.37 -6.32 1.11
CA THR A 175 -23.24 -5.20 0.70
C THR A 175 -24.40 -5.09 1.69
N PRO A 176 -24.61 -3.95 2.37
CA PRO A 176 -25.75 -3.77 3.23
C PRO A 176 -27.05 -3.98 2.44
N ARG A 177 -27.87 -4.89 2.86
CA ARG A 177 -29.23 -5.04 2.32
C ARG A 177 -30.08 -3.91 2.89
N ASN A 178 -30.37 -2.90 2.10
CA ASN A 178 -31.40 -1.94 2.40
C ASN A 178 -32.69 -2.37 1.73
N GLU A 179 -33.46 -3.13 2.45
CA GLU A 179 -34.83 -3.46 2.07
C GLU A 179 -35.69 -2.23 2.26
N GLY A 180 -36.12 -1.61 1.18
CA GLY A 180 -37.21 -0.63 1.17
C GLY A 180 -36.86 0.85 1.31
N ALA A 181 -35.62 1.27 1.24
CA ALA A 181 -35.29 2.69 1.23
C ALA A 181 -35.50 3.31 -0.16
N MET A 182 -36.29 4.38 -0.20
CA MET A 182 -36.54 5.18 -1.41
C MET A 182 -35.26 5.79 -2.00
N THR A 183 -34.21 5.88 -1.21
CA THR A 183 -32.84 6.32 -1.57
C THR A 183 -31.92 5.18 -2.03
N GLY A 184 -32.49 4.04 -2.38
CA GLY A 184 -31.87 2.84 -2.93
C GLY A 184 -30.36 2.76 -2.88
N GLN A 185 -29.82 2.07 -1.88
CA GLN A 185 -28.39 1.81 -1.78
C GLN A 185 -27.99 0.62 -2.69
N LYS A 186 -28.19 0.80 -3.99
CA LYS A 186 -27.54 -0.08 -4.94
C LYS A 186 -26.05 0.14 -4.82
N ASP A 187 -25.26 -0.92 -4.87
CA ASP A 187 -23.79 -0.87 -4.88
C ASP A 187 -23.13 -0.39 -3.55
N GLY A 188 -23.83 -0.49 -2.42
CA GLY A 188 -23.26 -0.14 -1.11
C GLY A 188 -23.02 1.35 -0.88
N GLN A 189 -23.67 2.23 -1.64
CA GLN A 189 -23.58 3.69 -1.46
C GLN A 189 -24.21 4.12 -0.13
N ASN A 190 -23.69 5.22 0.43
CA ASN A 190 -24.16 5.79 1.71
C ASN A 190 -24.02 4.84 2.91
N ALA A 191 -23.34 3.71 2.75
CA ALA A 191 -23.02 2.83 3.85
C ALA A 191 -21.64 3.22 4.42
N PRO A 192 -21.54 3.51 5.73
CA PRO A 192 -20.25 3.73 6.36
C PRO A 192 -19.34 2.51 6.16
N GLY A 193 -18.08 2.75 5.79
CA GLY A 193 -17.13 1.68 5.58
C GLY A 193 -15.69 2.12 5.85
N PRO A 194 -14.80 1.20 6.19
CA PRO A 194 -13.42 1.54 6.51
C PRO A 194 -12.66 2.13 5.32
N LEU A 195 -13.12 1.88 4.11
CA LEU A 195 -12.46 2.32 2.88
C LEU A 195 -12.92 3.70 2.40
N THR A 196 -14.21 4.01 2.57
CA THR A 196 -14.82 5.23 2.07
C THR A 196 -15.34 6.15 3.18
N GLY A 197 -15.31 5.72 4.44
CA GLY A 197 -15.81 6.48 5.58
C GLY A 197 -17.32 6.73 5.48
N LEU A 198 -17.74 7.95 5.79
CA LEU A 198 -19.15 8.39 5.73
C LEU A 198 -19.53 9.02 4.38
N ALA A 199 -18.73 8.81 3.33
CA ALA A 199 -18.98 9.40 2.02
C ALA A 199 -20.17 8.71 1.31
N ALA A 200 -20.86 9.45 0.47
CA ALA A 200 -21.90 8.93 -0.44
C ALA A 200 -21.28 8.14 -1.63
N LEU A 201 -20.10 7.57 -1.45
CA LEU A 201 -19.35 6.81 -2.43
C LEU A 201 -19.57 5.30 -2.23
N PRO A 202 -19.39 4.47 -3.26
CA PRO A 202 -19.46 3.03 -3.13
C PRO A 202 -18.48 2.49 -2.07
N ASN A 203 -18.93 1.52 -1.29
CA ASN A 203 -18.13 0.93 -0.22
C ASN A 203 -17.09 -0.09 -0.73
N ASP A 204 -17.18 -0.52 -1.99
CA ASP A 204 -16.21 -1.38 -2.67
C ASP A 204 -15.59 -0.67 -3.88
N PRO A 205 -14.55 0.14 -3.67
CA PRO A 205 -13.85 0.80 -4.77
C PRO A 205 -12.83 -0.12 -5.46
N PHE A 206 -12.67 -1.38 -5.05
CA PHE A 206 -11.57 -2.24 -5.46
C PHE A 206 -11.97 -3.34 -6.44
N SER A 207 -13.13 -3.96 -6.27
CA SER A 207 -13.51 -5.14 -7.06
C SER A 207 -13.44 -4.88 -8.55
N ASP A 208 -13.91 -3.74 -9.02
CA ASP A 208 -13.93 -3.40 -10.44
C ASP A 208 -12.52 -3.18 -11.02
N TYR A 209 -11.59 -2.64 -10.25
CA TYR A 209 -10.29 -2.17 -10.74
C TYR A 209 -9.10 -3.03 -10.29
N LEU A 210 -9.16 -3.62 -9.11
CA LEU A 210 -8.07 -4.42 -8.54
C LEU A 210 -8.32 -5.92 -8.54
N LEU A 211 -9.52 -6.36 -8.93
CA LEU A 211 -9.86 -7.76 -9.16
C LEU A 211 -10.43 -7.93 -10.58
N GLY A 212 -11.41 -7.12 -10.99
CA GLY A 212 -11.87 -7.02 -12.35
C GLY A 212 -10.92 -6.24 -13.27
N GLY A 213 -11.11 -6.38 -14.57
CA GLY A 213 -10.31 -5.71 -15.61
C GLY A 213 -10.86 -4.36 -16.06
N ASN A 214 -11.82 -3.78 -15.34
CA ASN A 214 -12.53 -2.59 -15.77
C ASN A 214 -11.62 -1.38 -16.00
N ASN A 215 -11.91 -0.62 -17.05
CA ASN A 215 -11.22 0.63 -17.32
C ASN A 215 -11.66 1.71 -16.32
N ILE A 216 -10.70 2.54 -15.92
CA ILE A 216 -10.95 3.68 -15.02
C ILE A 216 -11.52 4.88 -15.78
N ARG A 217 -11.66 4.81 -17.09
CA ARG A 217 -12.19 5.90 -17.91
C ARG A 217 -13.67 6.10 -17.63
N VAL A 218 -14.02 7.27 -17.11
CA VAL A 218 -15.38 7.61 -16.65
C VAL A 218 -16.15 8.50 -17.62
N GLN A 219 -15.47 9.18 -18.53
CA GLN A 219 -16.11 10.07 -19.49
C GLN A 219 -16.24 9.38 -20.85
N GLY A 220 -17.47 9.28 -21.36
CA GLY A 220 -17.75 9.02 -22.74
C GLY A 220 -17.39 10.22 -23.63
N LYS A 221 -17.45 10.04 -24.94
CA LYS A 221 -17.28 11.13 -25.93
C LYS A 221 -18.49 12.08 -25.95
N THR A 222 -19.62 11.64 -25.44
CA THR A 222 -20.89 12.38 -25.42
C THR A 222 -21.42 12.48 -23.99
N ALA A 223 -22.21 13.50 -23.72
CA ALA A 223 -22.91 13.68 -22.44
C ALA A 223 -24.05 12.66 -22.24
N LEU A 224 -24.53 12.06 -23.32
CA LEU A 224 -25.58 11.05 -23.31
C LEU A 224 -24.95 9.66 -23.20
N ARG A 225 -25.65 8.77 -22.52
CA ARG A 225 -25.32 7.36 -22.43
C ARG A 225 -25.35 6.75 -23.83
N GLU A 226 -24.21 6.40 -24.38
CA GLU A 226 -24.16 5.59 -25.59
C GLU A 226 -24.59 4.16 -25.24
N ALA A 227 -25.79 3.79 -25.65
CA ALA A 227 -26.44 2.51 -25.33
C ALA A 227 -25.76 1.29 -26.00
N GLU A 228 -24.83 1.51 -26.92
CA GLU A 228 -24.30 0.48 -27.84
C GLU A 228 -22.84 0.13 -27.64
N LEU A 229 -22.18 0.63 -26.59
CA LEU A 229 -20.79 0.25 -26.33
C LEU A 229 -20.74 -0.91 -25.35
N ASP A 230 -19.95 -1.94 -25.70
CA ASP A 230 -19.56 -3.08 -24.86
C ASP A 230 -18.85 -2.70 -23.53
N ALA A 231 -18.93 -1.44 -23.13
CA ALA A 231 -18.48 -0.92 -21.86
C ALA A 231 -19.69 -0.57 -20.98
N PRO A 232 -20.15 -1.46 -20.10
CA PRO A 232 -21.47 -1.38 -19.48
C PRO A 232 -21.65 -0.26 -18.46
N ARG A 233 -20.70 0.64 -18.24
CA ARG A 233 -20.77 1.60 -17.11
C ARG A 233 -20.12 2.95 -17.40
N GLN A 234 -20.53 3.64 -18.44
CA GLN A 234 -20.21 5.05 -18.59
C GLN A 234 -21.35 5.90 -18.03
N GLY A 235 -21.20 6.38 -16.82
CA GLY A 235 -22.24 7.16 -16.16
C GLY A 235 -21.81 7.65 -14.78
N VAL A 236 -22.75 8.32 -14.09
CA VAL A 236 -22.51 8.86 -12.74
C VAL A 236 -21.99 7.80 -11.77
N LYS A 237 -22.57 6.59 -11.82
CA LYS A 237 -22.14 5.47 -10.96
C LYS A 237 -20.68 5.07 -11.19
N ASN A 238 -20.25 5.02 -12.44
CA ASN A 238 -18.86 4.72 -12.76
C ASN A 238 -17.92 5.83 -12.28
N THR A 239 -18.35 7.09 -12.38
CA THR A 239 -17.62 8.24 -11.84
C THR A 239 -17.47 8.12 -10.32
N GLU A 240 -18.53 7.72 -9.61
CA GLU A 240 -18.49 7.51 -8.16
C GLU A 240 -17.51 6.40 -7.76
N HIS A 241 -17.52 5.24 -8.43
CA HIS A 241 -16.54 4.16 -8.22
C HIS A 241 -15.11 4.61 -8.49
N THR A 242 -14.89 5.31 -9.59
CA THR A 242 -13.56 5.85 -9.92
C THR A 242 -13.11 6.87 -8.88
N TYR A 243 -14.01 7.76 -8.46
CA TYR A 243 -13.66 8.78 -7.46
C TYR A 243 -13.30 8.14 -6.11
N ALA A 244 -14.08 7.15 -5.66
CA ALA A 244 -13.76 6.39 -4.45
C ALA A 244 -12.37 5.72 -4.54
N PHE A 245 -12.05 5.14 -5.69
CA PHE A 245 -10.77 4.53 -5.92
C PHE A 245 -9.61 5.57 -5.97
N MET A 246 -9.80 6.72 -6.60
CA MET A 246 -8.81 7.81 -6.60
C MET A 246 -8.59 8.39 -5.21
N MET A 247 -9.63 8.53 -4.39
CA MET A 247 -9.52 8.91 -2.99
C MET A 247 -8.67 7.90 -2.19
N HIS A 248 -8.89 6.61 -2.43
CA HIS A 248 -8.06 5.57 -1.83
C HIS A 248 -6.58 5.70 -2.25
N ILE A 249 -6.31 5.87 -3.54
CA ILE A 249 -4.93 6.05 -4.05
C ILE A 249 -4.27 7.25 -3.38
N SER A 250 -4.94 8.41 -3.36
CA SER A 250 -4.42 9.62 -2.73
C SER A 250 -4.06 9.40 -1.27
N LYS A 251 -4.96 8.76 -0.50
CA LYS A 251 -4.72 8.43 0.92
C LYS A 251 -3.58 7.42 1.08
N ALA A 252 -3.55 6.39 0.25
CA ALA A 252 -2.53 5.34 0.31
C ALA A 252 -1.12 5.88 0.04
N LEU A 253 -1.00 6.86 -0.85
CA LEU A 253 0.28 7.47 -1.22
C LEU A 253 0.61 8.71 -0.36
N GLY A 254 -0.32 9.22 0.44
CA GLY A 254 -0.12 10.46 1.20
C GLY A 254 -0.01 11.70 0.31
N VAL A 255 -0.72 11.74 -0.82
CA VAL A 255 -0.65 12.81 -1.82
C VAL A 255 -2.06 13.31 -2.18
N ASN A 256 -2.14 14.49 -2.80
CA ASN A 256 -3.41 14.97 -3.36
C ASN A 256 -3.53 14.62 -4.87
N CYS A 257 -4.65 14.97 -5.46
CA CYS A 257 -4.95 14.67 -6.87
C CYS A 257 -3.91 15.25 -7.84
N THR A 258 -3.35 16.41 -7.52
CA THR A 258 -2.40 17.14 -8.38
C THR A 258 -1.00 16.52 -8.42
N PHE A 259 -0.74 15.53 -7.59
CA PHE A 259 0.48 14.70 -7.71
C PHE A 259 0.53 13.93 -9.03
N CYS A 260 -0.63 13.51 -9.54
CA CYS A 260 -0.76 12.74 -10.78
C CYS A 260 -1.49 13.50 -11.89
N HIS A 261 -2.47 14.34 -11.54
CA HIS A 261 -3.37 14.99 -12.48
C HIS A 261 -3.14 16.50 -12.55
N ASN A 262 -3.35 17.08 -13.73
CA ASN A 262 -3.58 18.50 -13.85
C ASN A 262 -5.04 18.82 -13.47
N SER A 263 -5.27 19.62 -12.43
CA SER A 263 -6.61 19.93 -11.95
C SER A 263 -7.47 20.70 -12.95
N ARG A 264 -6.88 21.30 -13.97
CA ARG A 264 -7.60 21.96 -15.08
C ARG A 264 -8.14 20.97 -16.11
N SER A 265 -7.57 19.76 -16.18
CA SER A 265 -7.95 18.73 -17.13
C SER A 265 -7.55 17.34 -16.61
N PHE A 266 -8.33 16.77 -15.69
CA PHE A 266 -8.05 15.50 -15.05
C PHE A 266 -7.90 14.32 -16.01
N GLN A 267 -8.61 14.34 -17.14
CA GLN A 267 -8.55 13.26 -18.13
C GLN A 267 -7.32 13.35 -19.04
N ASN A 268 -6.70 14.51 -19.18
CA ASN A 268 -5.62 14.72 -20.13
C ASN A 268 -4.31 14.05 -19.66
N TRP A 269 -3.79 13.12 -20.43
CA TRP A 269 -2.54 12.45 -20.14
C TRP A 269 -1.31 13.33 -20.40
N GLU A 270 -1.33 14.11 -21.45
CA GLU A 270 -0.19 14.97 -21.85
C GLU A 270 0.09 16.07 -20.85
N GLN A 271 -0.95 16.51 -20.14
CA GLN A 271 -0.83 17.52 -19.09
C GLN A 271 -0.65 16.92 -17.69
N SER A 272 -0.53 15.61 -17.59
CA SER A 272 -0.32 14.92 -16.33
C SER A 272 1.15 14.79 -15.99
N THR A 273 1.45 14.57 -14.71
CA THR A 273 2.82 14.26 -14.27
C THR A 273 3.20 12.81 -14.65
N PRO A 274 4.49 12.49 -14.74
CA PRO A 274 4.96 11.10 -14.95
C PRO A 274 4.43 10.11 -13.90
N GLN A 275 4.13 10.58 -12.69
CA GLN A 275 3.58 9.78 -11.59
C GLN A 275 2.25 9.14 -11.94
N ARG A 276 1.45 9.75 -12.84
CA ARG A 276 0.21 9.14 -13.34
C ARG A 276 0.47 7.83 -14.08
N LEU A 277 1.52 7.77 -14.90
CA LEU A 277 1.92 6.55 -15.61
C LEU A 277 2.42 5.48 -14.63
N THR A 278 3.22 5.89 -13.65
CA THR A 278 3.68 4.96 -12.59
C THR A 278 2.49 4.38 -11.82
N ALA A 279 1.49 5.21 -11.47
CA ALA A 279 0.27 4.76 -10.81
C ALA A 279 -0.57 3.81 -11.68
N TRP A 280 -0.63 4.06 -13.00
CA TRP A 280 -1.30 3.16 -13.94
C TRP A 280 -0.67 1.76 -13.94
N HIS A 281 0.67 1.68 -13.92
CA HIS A 281 1.38 0.41 -13.74
C HIS A 281 1.09 -0.22 -12.39
N GLY A 282 0.99 0.57 -11.29
CA GLY A 282 0.68 0.09 -9.95
C GLY A 282 -0.72 -0.51 -9.82
N ILE A 283 -1.72 0.07 -10.49
CA ILE A 283 -3.08 -0.50 -10.56
C ILE A 283 -3.05 -1.88 -11.21
N ARG A 284 -2.32 -2.01 -12.32
CA ARG A 284 -2.18 -3.28 -13.03
C ARG A 284 -1.39 -4.31 -12.24
N LEU A 285 -0.32 -3.88 -11.55
CA LEU A 285 0.40 -4.72 -10.60
C LEU A 285 -0.53 -5.28 -9.52
N ALA A 286 -1.26 -4.42 -8.80
CA ALA A 286 -2.16 -4.87 -7.75
C ALA A 286 -3.24 -5.85 -8.27
N ARG A 287 -3.75 -5.61 -9.48
CA ARG A 287 -4.68 -6.54 -10.17
C ARG A 287 -4.03 -7.88 -10.45
N ASP A 288 -2.83 -7.87 -11.02
CA ASP A 288 -2.06 -9.08 -11.33
C ASP A 288 -1.81 -9.93 -10.08
N LEU A 289 -1.36 -9.31 -8.97
CA LEU A 289 -1.15 -10.00 -7.71
C LEU A 289 -2.45 -10.60 -7.15
N ASN A 290 -3.54 -9.85 -7.23
CA ASN A 290 -4.84 -10.35 -6.74
C ASN A 290 -5.33 -11.52 -7.59
N GLN A 291 -5.25 -11.44 -8.91
CA GLN A 291 -5.78 -12.48 -9.82
C GLN A 291 -4.90 -13.73 -9.88
N HIS A 292 -3.59 -13.57 -10.01
CA HIS A 292 -2.70 -14.69 -10.33
C HIS A 292 -1.97 -15.28 -9.12
N PHE A 293 -1.99 -14.57 -7.97
CA PHE A 293 -1.35 -15.07 -6.75
C PHE A 293 -2.35 -15.23 -5.61
N LEU A 294 -3.04 -14.16 -5.20
CA LEU A 294 -3.79 -14.16 -3.95
C LEU A 294 -5.14 -14.88 -4.06
N THR A 295 -5.83 -14.75 -5.21
CA THR A 295 -7.09 -15.48 -5.45
C THR A 295 -6.91 -16.69 -6.39
N ALA A 296 -5.68 -17.21 -6.49
CA ALA A 296 -5.34 -18.41 -7.22
C ALA A 296 -4.81 -19.49 -6.28
N ASP A 297 -4.88 -20.75 -6.71
CA ASP A 297 -4.33 -21.86 -5.95
C ASP A 297 -2.80 -21.76 -5.77
N PRO A 298 -2.26 -22.23 -4.64
CA PRO A 298 -2.96 -22.84 -3.51
C PRO A 298 -3.60 -21.86 -2.53
N LEU A 299 -3.42 -20.54 -2.66
CA LEU A 299 -3.87 -19.57 -1.67
C LEU A 299 -5.38 -19.45 -1.59
N LEU A 300 -6.09 -19.67 -2.71
CA LEU A 300 -7.55 -19.61 -2.73
C LEU A 300 -8.18 -20.63 -1.76
N THR A 301 -7.57 -21.78 -1.60
CA THR A 301 -8.15 -22.93 -0.86
C THR A 301 -7.51 -23.17 0.50
N ILE A 302 -6.23 -22.80 0.70
CA ILE A 302 -5.44 -23.22 1.86
C ILE A 302 -5.78 -22.47 3.17
N PHE A 303 -6.36 -21.26 3.08
CA PHE A 303 -6.62 -20.47 4.27
C PHE A 303 -7.80 -21.00 5.09
N PRO A 304 -7.66 -21.14 6.42
CA PRO A 304 -8.75 -21.50 7.30
C PRO A 304 -9.82 -20.38 7.37
N ALA A 305 -11.00 -20.70 7.86
CA ALA A 305 -12.16 -19.81 7.89
C ALA A 305 -11.88 -18.47 8.63
N ASN A 306 -11.11 -18.51 9.72
CA ASN A 306 -10.74 -17.31 10.50
C ASN A 306 -9.75 -16.37 9.80
N ARG A 307 -9.29 -16.75 8.60
CA ARG A 307 -8.39 -15.94 7.75
C ARG A 307 -9.10 -15.44 6.49
N ARG A 308 -10.40 -15.63 6.40
CA ARG A 308 -11.23 -15.22 5.28
C ARG A 308 -12.09 -14.02 5.62
N GLY A 309 -12.48 -13.27 4.61
CA GLY A 309 -13.38 -12.14 4.71
C GLY A 309 -14.84 -12.56 4.97
N PRO A 310 -15.72 -11.58 5.16
CA PRO A 310 -17.13 -11.82 5.50
C PRO A 310 -17.90 -12.61 4.43
N LEU A 311 -17.44 -12.60 3.19
CA LEU A 311 -18.00 -13.38 2.09
C LEU A 311 -17.20 -14.67 1.79
N GLY A 312 -16.31 -15.08 2.70
CA GLY A 312 -15.47 -16.27 2.55
C GLY A 312 -14.28 -16.07 1.60
N ASP A 313 -14.05 -14.87 1.12
CA ASP A 313 -12.95 -14.54 0.21
C ASP A 313 -11.62 -14.38 0.94
N VAL A 314 -10.52 -14.52 0.20
CA VAL A 314 -9.16 -14.36 0.72
C VAL A 314 -8.74 -12.90 0.74
N ALA A 315 -7.75 -12.59 1.59
CA ALA A 315 -7.15 -11.26 1.66
C ALA A 315 -6.52 -10.86 0.32
N LYS A 316 -6.76 -9.62 -0.09
CA LYS A 316 -6.27 -9.04 -1.34
C LYS A 316 -5.49 -7.77 -1.06
N VAL A 317 -4.55 -7.43 -1.96
CA VAL A 317 -3.74 -6.22 -1.85
C VAL A 317 -4.42 -5.04 -2.54
N ASN A 318 -4.17 -3.85 -2.01
CA ASN A 318 -4.47 -2.56 -2.61
C ASN A 318 -3.26 -1.62 -2.46
N CYS A 319 -3.37 -0.38 -2.89
CA CYS A 319 -2.26 0.57 -2.84
C CYS A 319 -1.73 0.77 -1.40
N ALA A 320 -2.62 0.87 -0.40
CA ALA A 320 -2.23 1.09 0.98
C ALA A 320 -1.51 -0.12 1.62
N THR A 321 -1.65 -1.33 1.06
CA THR A 321 -0.95 -2.52 1.57
C THR A 321 0.56 -2.34 1.55
N CYS A 322 1.09 -1.70 0.50
CA CYS A 322 2.53 -1.42 0.37
C CYS A 322 2.90 0.03 0.69
N HIS A 323 2.10 1.01 0.25
CA HIS A 323 2.44 2.43 0.35
C HIS A 323 2.30 3.01 1.76
N GLN A 324 1.22 2.67 2.48
CA GLN A 324 1.00 3.09 3.88
C GLN A 324 1.26 4.58 4.13
N GLY A 325 0.74 5.45 3.27
CA GLY A 325 0.84 6.90 3.39
C GLY A 325 2.11 7.52 2.80
N ALA A 326 2.96 6.74 2.15
CA ALA A 326 4.14 7.24 1.46
C ALA A 326 4.08 6.94 -0.04
N TYR A 327 4.32 7.96 -0.89
CA TYR A 327 4.27 7.77 -2.35
C TYR A 327 5.34 6.78 -2.86
N LYS A 328 6.43 6.62 -2.13
CA LYS A 328 7.39 5.51 -2.28
C LYS A 328 7.35 4.68 -1.00
N PRO A 329 6.97 3.40 -1.05
CA PRO A 329 7.01 2.54 0.13
C PRO A 329 8.38 2.61 0.81
N LEU A 330 8.40 2.67 2.14
CA LEU A 330 9.63 2.79 2.94
C LEU A 330 10.52 3.95 2.46
N TYR A 331 9.91 5.04 1.98
CA TYR A 331 10.58 6.21 1.41
C TYR A 331 11.57 5.90 0.28
N GLY A 332 11.39 4.79 -0.43
CA GLY A 332 12.24 4.36 -1.53
C GLY A 332 13.51 3.63 -1.09
N SER A 333 13.46 2.99 0.06
CA SER A 333 14.52 2.13 0.58
C SER A 333 15.00 1.09 -0.44
N HIS A 334 16.31 0.91 -0.54
CA HIS A 334 16.95 -0.11 -1.36
C HIS A 334 17.06 -1.48 -0.67
N LEU A 335 16.16 -1.79 0.26
CA LEU A 335 16.19 -3.01 1.06
C LEU A 335 16.32 -4.29 0.22
N ALA A 336 15.65 -4.35 -0.94
CA ALA A 336 15.67 -5.54 -1.79
C ALA A 336 17.06 -5.84 -2.40
N SER A 337 17.92 -4.85 -2.58
CA SER A 337 19.27 -5.07 -3.11
C SER A 337 20.19 -5.84 -2.15
N TYR A 338 19.83 -5.88 -0.87
CA TYR A 338 20.57 -6.64 0.15
C TYR A 338 20.06 -8.08 0.33
N TYR A 339 18.98 -8.47 -0.35
CA TYR A 339 18.36 -9.80 -0.20
C TYR A 339 18.14 -10.47 -1.56
N PRO A 340 19.14 -11.19 -2.10
CA PRO A 340 19.03 -11.87 -3.39
C PRO A 340 17.82 -12.80 -3.50
N ALA A 341 17.35 -13.35 -2.37
CA ALA A 341 16.20 -14.24 -2.29
C ALA A 341 14.90 -13.64 -2.88
N VAL A 342 14.74 -12.32 -2.84
CA VAL A 342 13.52 -11.64 -3.34
C VAL A 342 13.56 -11.36 -4.85
N TRP A 343 14.64 -11.76 -5.52
CA TRP A 343 14.82 -11.63 -6.96
C TRP A 343 14.88 -13.02 -7.62
N PRO A 344 14.36 -13.19 -8.84
CA PRO A 344 14.67 -14.40 -9.60
C PRO A 344 16.16 -14.51 -9.83
N LYS A 345 16.66 -15.73 -9.96
CA LYS A 345 18.10 -16.02 -10.03
C LYS A 345 18.85 -15.16 -11.06
N GLU A 346 18.23 -14.97 -12.21
CA GLU A 346 18.80 -14.27 -13.38
C GLU A 346 18.88 -12.74 -13.20
N LEU A 347 18.12 -12.19 -12.24
CA LEU A 347 18.01 -10.74 -12.01
C LEU A 347 18.56 -10.32 -10.64
N ARG A 348 19.26 -11.21 -9.95
CA ARG A 348 19.81 -10.90 -8.62
C ARG A 348 20.83 -9.79 -8.70
N PRO A 349 20.62 -8.70 -7.94
CA PRO A 349 21.65 -7.66 -7.85
C PRO A 349 22.87 -8.18 -7.10
N GLU A 350 24.02 -7.64 -7.42
CA GLU A 350 25.17 -7.77 -6.54
C GLU A 350 24.88 -7.07 -5.20
N ILE A 351 25.16 -7.76 -4.10
CA ILE A 351 24.96 -7.16 -2.78
C ILE A 351 25.95 -6.00 -2.64
N PRO A 352 25.49 -4.79 -2.31
CA PRO A 352 26.37 -3.64 -2.17
C PRO A 352 27.51 -3.93 -1.17
N PRO A 353 28.74 -3.57 -1.50
CA PRO A 353 29.87 -3.78 -0.61
C PRO A 353 29.78 -2.89 0.64
N GLY A 354 30.28 -3.39 1.74
CA GLY A 354 30.32 -2.64 3.00
C GLY A 354 29.17 -2.91 3.95
N PRO A 355 29.08 -2.15 5.05
CA PRO A 355 27.97 -2.23 5.96
C PRO A 355 26.70 -1.67 5.28
N PRO A 356 25.52 -2.21 5.61
CA PRO A 356 24.27 -1.61 5.18
C PRO A 356 24.20 -0.15 5.62
N PRO A 357 23.56 0.75 4.84
CA PRO A 357 23.36 2.13 5.26
C PRO A 357 22.52 2.20 6.53
N GLU A 358 22.72 3.25 7.30
CA GLU A 358 21.79 3.57 8.39
C GLU A 358 20.37 3.72 7.84
N PRO A 359 19.34 3.22 8.56
CA PRO A 359 17.95 3.35 8.13
C PRO A 359 17.61 4.82 7.85
N GLN A 360 17.02 5.08 6.69
CA GLN A 360 16.59 6.44 6.36
C GLN A 360 15.48 6.88 7.29
N THR A 361 15.72 7.97 8.02
CA THR A 361 14.71 8.62 8.86
C THR A 361 14.09 9.80 8.12
N TYR A 362 12.78 10.01 8.30
CA TYR A 362 12.17 11.27 7.93
C TYR A 362 12.90 12.44 8.64
N PRO A 363 13.32 13.53 7.96
CA PRO A 363 12.67 14.17 6.83
C PRO A 363 13.51 14.23 5.52
N ALA A 364 14.32 13.23 5.22
CA ALA A 364 15.11 13.24 3.98
C ALA A 364 14.25 13.18 2.69
N VAL A 365 12.95 12.97 2.81
CA VAL A 365 12.03 12.95 1.66
C VAL A 365 11.42 14.33 1.45
N ARG A 366 12.26 15.32 1.21
CA ARG A 366 11.78 16.47 0.45
C ARG A 366 11.44 15.97 -0.95
N ALA A 367 10.29 16.38 -1.46
CA ALA A 367 9.90 16.07 -2.84
C ALA A 367 11.12 16.29 -3.77
N PRO A 368 11.33 15.40 -4.76
CA PRO A 368 12.44 15.56 -5.67
C PRO A 368 12.39 16.96 -6.22
N ARG A 369 13.48 17.73 -6.05
CA ARG A 369 13.63 18.99 -6.76
C ARG A 369 13.60 18.59 -8.22
N THR A 370 12.53 18.95 -8.90
CA THR A 370 12.50 18.90 -10.36
C THR A 370 13.58 19.87 -10.83
N GLN A 371 14.67 19.32 -11.36
CA GLN A 371 15.60 20.07 -12.17
C GLN A 371 14.94 20.40 -13.50
#